data_37d907ee8df33dae70ecb75df0f3ce36
#
_entry.id   37d907ee8df33dae70ecb75df0f3ce36
#
_cell.length_a   1.000
_cell.length_b   1.000
_cell.length_c   1.000
_cell.angle_alpha   90.00
_cell.angle_beta   90.00
_cell.angle_gamma   90.00
#
_symmetry.space_group_name_H-M   'P 1'
#
loop_
_entity.id
_entity.type
_entity.pdbx_description
1 polymer ?
#
loop_
_entity_poly.entity_id
_entity_poly.type
_entity_poly.pdbx_seq_one_letter_code
_entity_poly.pdbx_strand_id
1 'polypeptide(L)'
;MAAAATSMRNLFSVSTNVQPVLKAPAPVDPDLPTTNGGNAGGDSNLAQQLDVVAKLIAAGSPTKVWSVSLGGFDTHANEANAQAELLGVVSDSLTRFMGQLKSTTRSNDVTVMIYSEFGRRVVGNGSQGTDHGTSGPMFLIGNSIKGGFYGEQPSLKNLYKNDLAVTTDFRDVYATVIEKILKSPVEPTLGKWAGRINFL
;
A
#
# COMPACT_ATOMS: atom_id res chain seq x y z
N MET A 1 -16.31 -3.01 -33.68
CA MET A 1 -15.67 -1.71 -34.03
C MET A 1 -16.13 -0.57 -33.11
N ALA A 2 -17.42 -0.40 -32.80
CA ALA A 2 -17.91 0.70 -31.92
C ALA A 2 -17.30 0.70 -30.50
N ALA A 3 -17.19 -0.46 -29.85
CA ALA A 3 -16.61 -0.58 -28.50
C ALA A 3 -15.13 -0.19 -28.47
N ALA A 4 -14.34 -0.59 -29.47
CA ALA A 4 -12.92 -0.22 -29.56
C ALA A 4 -12.75 1.29 -29.77
N ALA A 5 -13.58 1.92 -30.61
CA ALA A 5 -13.54 3.36 -30.83
C ALA A 5 -13.96 4.15 -29.57
N THR A 6 -14.89 3.63 -28.77
CA THR A 6 -15.26 4.23 -27.49
C THR A 6 -14.13 4.10 -26.46
N SER A 7 -13.49 2.93 -26.36
CA SER A 7 -12.33 2.73 -25.47
C SER A 7 -11.17 3.65 -25.83
N MET A 8 -10.85 3.81 -27.13
CA MET A 8 -9.79 4.71 -27.56
C MET A 8 -10.11 6.18 -27.26
N ARG A 9 -11.36 6.62 -27.47
CA ARG A 9 -11.79 7.98 -27.10
C ARG A 9 -11.68 8.22 -25.60
N ASN A 10 -12.07 7.25 -24.77
CA ASN A 10 -11.95 7.34 -23.33
C ASN A 10 -10.47 7.42 -22.92
N LEU A 11 -9.60 6.59 -23.47
CA LEU A 11 -8.15 6.65 -23.21
C LEU A 11 -7.56 8.00 -23.61
N PHE A 12 -7.92 8.54 -24.79
CA PHE A 12 -7.45 9.84 -25.24
C PHE A 12 -7.95 10.96 -24.32
N SER A 13 -9.21 10.95 -23.95
CA SER A 13 -9.81 11.94 -23.02
C SER A 13 -9.14 11.88 -21.65
N VAL A 14 -8.94 10.68 -21.09
CA VAL A 14 -8.24 10.50 -19.81
C VAL A 14 -6.81 11.02 -19.92
N SER A 15 -6.07 10.66 -20.96
CA SER A 15 -4.70 11.12 -21.18
C SER A 15 -4.63 12.65 -21.26
N THR A 16 -5.51 13.30 -22.04
CA THR A 16 -5.53 14.75 -22.18
C THR A 16 -5.83 15.46 -20.87
N ASN A 17 -6.74 14.93 -20.06
CA ASN A 17 -7.12 15.53 -18.77
C ASN A 17 -6.06 15.30 -17.69
N VAL A 18 -5.32 14.20 -17.74
CA VAL A 18 -4.31 13.83 -16.74
C VAL A 18 -2.96 14.50 -17.01
N GLN A 19 -2.58 14.74 -18.26
CA GLN A 19 -1.27 15.33 -18.61
C GLN A 19 -0.95 16.65 -17.90
N PRO A 20 -1.86 17.64 -17.77
CA PRO A 20 -1.59 18.88 -17.04
C PRO A 20 -1.33 18.63 -15.55
N VAL A 21 -2.05 17.67 -14.95
CA VAL A 21 -1.89 17.29 -13.55
C VAL A 21 -0.53 16.64 -13.31
N LEU A 22 -0.10 15.75 -14.21
CA LEU A 22 1.20 15.09 -14.09
C LEU A 22 2.38 16.06 -14.22
N LYS A 23 2.21 17.14 -15.01
CA LYS A 23 3.22 18.19 -15.15
C LYS A 23 3.28 19.16 -13.97
N ALA A 24 2.22 19.25 -13.18
CA ALA A 24 2.22 20.07 -11.97
C ALA A 24 3.21 19.52 -10.93
N PRO A 25 3.77 20.37 -10.06
CA PRO A 25 4.55 19.86 -8.93
C PRO A 25 3.67 19.01 -8.00
N ALA A 26 4.29 18.03 -7.34
CA ALA A 26 3.59 17.29 -6.31
C ALA A 26 3.24 18.22 -5.13
N PRO A 27 2.13 17.96 -4.41
CA PRO A 27 1.88 18.62 -3.14
C PRO A 27 3.08 18.49 -2.20
N VAL A 28 3.30 19.47 -1.36
CA VAL A 28 4.37 19.45 -0.35
C VAL A 28 3.76 19.35 1.05
N ASP A 29 4.50 18.74 1.98
CA ASP A 29 4.09 18.68 3.38
C ASP A 29 4.17 20.11 3.97
N PRO A 30 3.08 20.67 4.47
CA PRO A 30 3.08 22.02 5.04
C PRO A 30 3.88 22.12 6.36
N ASP A 31 4.12 21.00 7.02
CA ASP A 31 4.81 20.95 8.31
C ASP A 31 6.33 20.77 8.16
N LEU A 32 6.82 20.51 6.93
CA LEU A 32 8.24 20.42 6.68
C LEU A 32 8.84 21.80 6.38
N PRO A 33 9.98 22.15 6.98
CA PRO A 33 10.70 23.36 6.62
C PRO A 33 11.11 23.32 5.14
N THR A 34 10.98 24.43 4.44
CA THR A 34 11.36 24.59 3.02
C THR A 34 12.88 24.56 2.78
N THR A 35 13.65 23.98 3.68
CA THR A 35 15.10 23.88 3.54
C THR A 35 15.48 22.76 2.59
N ASN A 36 16.23 23.13 1.58
CA ASN A 36 16.90 22.23 0.64
C ASN A 36 17.73 21.18 1.39
N GLY A 37 17.30 19.94 1.38
CA GLY A 37 18.18 18.87 1.79
C GLY A 37 17.57 17.93 2.84
N GLY A 38 17.04 16.88 2.36
CA GLY A 38 16.59 15.72 3.10
C GLY A 38 15.47 15.07 2.32
N ASN A 39 15.82 14.37 1.25
CA ASN A 39 14.85 13.60 0.49
C ASN A 39 14.47 12.35 1.27
N ALA A 40 13.63 12.48 2.29
CA ALA A 40 12.99 11.31 2.87
C ALA A 40 12.25 10.56 1.75
N GLY A 41 12.83 9.45 1.28
CA GLY A 41 12.30 8.63 0.19
C GLY A 41 12.20 9.28 -1.20
N GLY A 42 12.79 10.50 -1.39
CA GLY A 42 12.51 11.38 -2.52
C GLY A 42 12.86 10.85 -3.90
N ASP A 43 13.87 10.01 -4.01
CA ASP A 43 14.36 9.50 -5.30
C ASP A 43 14.04 8.03 -5.55
N SER A 44 13.32 7.38 -4.63
CA SER A 44 12.90 6.00 -4.84
C SER A 44 11.79 5.89 -5.89
N ASN A 45 11.75 4.76 -6.61
CA ASN A 45 10.66 4.47 -7.55
C ASN A 45 9.28 4.50 -6.84
N LEU A 46 9.20 4.03 -5.59
CA LEU A 46 7.97 4.09 -4.81
C LEU A 46 7.55 5.54 -4.52
N ALA A 47 8.49 6.40 -4.11
CA ALA A 47 8.21 7.81 -3.87
C ALA A 47 7.69 8.51 -5.13
N GLN A 48 8.29 8.23 -6.29
CA GLN A 48 7.83 8.79 -7.57
C GLN A 48 6.41 8.32 -7.93
N GLN A 49 6.08 7.05 -7.73
CA GLN A 49 4.74 6.53 -7.94
C GLN A 49 3.73 7.23 -7.00
N LEU A 50 4.07 7.38 -5.73
CA LEU A 50 3.24 8.05 -4.73
C LEU A 50 3.07 9.55 -5.02
N ASP A 51 4.09 10.24 -5.54
CA ASP A 51 3.99 11.64 -6.00
C ASP A 51 2.93 11.79 -7.11
N VAL A 52 2.88 10.84 -8.05
CA VAL A 52 1.84 10.83 -9.09
C VAL A 52 0.45 10.66 -8.47
N VAL A 53 0.31 9.73 -7.53
CA VAL A 53 -0.95 9.49 -6.82
C VAL A 53 -1.37 10.73 -6.05
N ALA A 54 -0.45 11.38 -5.32
CA ALA A 54 -0.73 12.61 -4.57
C ALA A 54 -1.23 13.75 -5.48
N LYS A 55 -0.59 13.94 -6.65
CA LYS A 55 -1.03 14.93 -7.65
C LYS A 55 -2.45 14.66 -8.13
N LEU A 56 -2.77 13.41 -8.43
CA LEU A 56 -4.09 13.03 -8.93
C LEU A 56 -5.17 13.17 -7.86
N ILE A 57 -4.86 12.86 -6.60
CA ILE A 57 -5.76 13.08 -5.46
C ILE A 57 -6.00 14.59 -5.27
N ALA A 58 -4.95 15.40 -5.26
CA ALA A 58 -5.03 16.85 -5.11
C ALA A 58 -5.87 17.51 -6.23
N ALA A 59 -5.77 16.97 -7.46
CA ALA A 59 -6.57 17.40 -8.59
C ALA A 59 -8.03 16.92 -8.57
N GLY A 60 -8.45 16.18 -7.53
CA GLY A 60 -9.82 15.70 -7.40
C GLY A 60 -10.18 14.54 -8.32
N SER A 61 -9.21 13.70 -8.71
CA SER A 61 -9.49 12.50 -9.52
C SER A 61 -10.60 11.66 -8.87
N PRO A 62 -11.55 11.13 -9.65
CA PRO A 62 -12.62 10.27 -9.15
C PRO A 62 -12.16 8.83 -8.87
N THR A 63 -10.89 8.52 -9.12
CA THR A 63 -10.31 7.20 -8.89
C THR A 63 -10.34 6.86 -7.41
N LYS A 64 -10.91 5.69 -7.08
CA LYS A 64 -11.06 5.24 -5.70
C LYS A 64 -9.94 4.33 -5.22
N VAL A 65 -9.26 3.63 -6.13
CA VAL A 65 -8.21 2.66 -5.80
C VAL A 65 -6.98 2.95 -6.66
N TRP A 66 -5.84 3.08 -6.00
CA TRP A 66 -4.53 3.26 -6.58
C TRP A 66 -3.67 2.07 -6.20
N SER A 67 -2.87 1.56 -7.12
CA SER A 67 -1.92 0.50 -6.85
C SER A 67 -0.52 0.97 -7.23
N VAL A 68 0.39 0.84 -6.30
CA VAL A 68 1.82 1.12 -6.46
C VAL A 68 2.61 -0.06 -5.90
N SER A 69 3.85 -0.25 -6.34
CA SER A 69 4.65 -1.38 -5.89
C SER A 69 6.12 -1.03 -5.72
N LEU A 70 6.75 -1.70 -4.79
CA LEU A 70 8.19 -1.72 -4.58
C LEU A 70 8.67 -3.17 -4.61
N GLY A 71 9.54 -3.51 -5.57
CA GLY A 71 10.18 -4.82 -5.65
C GLY A 71 11.42 -4.92 -4.75
N GLY A 72 12.08 -6.08 -4.80
CA GLY A 72 13.33 -6.34 -4.10
C GLY A 72 13.18 -7.12 -2.79
N PHE A 73 11.96 -7.38 -2.32
CA PHE A 73 11.71 -8.12 -1.08
C PHE A 73 11.89 -9.64 -1.20
N ASP A 74 12.06 -10.17 -2.39
CA ASP A 74 12.31 -11.61 -2.63
C ASP A 74 13.79 -11.97 -2.34
N THR A 75 14.21 -11.69 -1.11
CA THR A 75 15.58 -11.90 -0.63
C THR A 75 15.72 -13.29 -0.01
N HIS A 76 16.68 -14.09 -0.49
CA HIS A 76 16.97 -15.43 0.04
C HIS A 76 18.38 -15.54 0.63
N ALA A 77 19.18 -14.48 0.53
CA ALA A 77 20.53 -14.42 1.08
C ALA A 77 20.84 -13.02 1.61
N ASN A 78 21.61 -12.93 2.70
CA ASN A 78 21.98 -11.66 3.35
C ASN A 78 20.78 -10.74 3.59
N GLU A 79 19.66 -11.32 3.99
CA GLU A 79 18.33 -10.70 3.98
C GLU A 79 18.22 -9.50 4.91
N ALA A 80 18.83 -9.55 6.10
CA ALA A 80 18.59 -8.57 7.17
C ALA A 80 18.87 -7.12 6.74
N ASN A 81 20.01 -6.87 6.08
CA ASN A 81 20.35 -5.54 5.61
C ASN A 81 19.48 -5.08 4.45
N ALA A 82 19.26 -5.95 3.46
CA ALA A 82 18.41 -5.64 2.31
C ALA A 82 16.96 -5.32 2.74
N GLN A 83 16.40 -6.10 3.67
CA GLN A 83 15.08 -5.83 4.23
C GLN A 83 15.03 -4.49 4.99
N ALA A 84 16.04 -4.20 5.81
CA ALA A 84 16.09 -2.94 6.55
C ALA A 84 16.11 -1.74 5.61
N GLU A 85 16.92 -1.79 4.53
CA GLU A 85 16.97 -0.73 3.52
C GLU A 85 15.62 -0.57 2.79
N LEU A 86 15.02 -1.66 2.33
CA LEU A 86 13.73 -1.63 1.63
C LEU A 86 12.59 -1.13 2.53
N LEU A 87 12.55 -1.56 3.80
CA LEU A 87 11.58 -1.05 4.77
C LEU A 87 11.80 0.43 5.08
N GLY A 88 13.06 0.90 5.10
CA GLY A 88 13.39 2.31 5.16
C GLY A 88 12.79 3.09 4.00
N VAL A 89 12.98 2.61 2.76
CA VAL A 89 12.38 3.22 1.56
C VAL A 89 10.85 3.28 1.65
N VAL A 90 10.21 2.22 2.12
CA VAL A 90 8.74 2.20 2.34
C VAL A 90 8.33 3.26 3.36
N SER A 91 8.99 3.28 4.52
CA SER A 91 8.71 4.23 5.61
C SER A 91 8.83 5.68 5.16
N ASP A 92 9.95 6.02 4.52
CA ASP A 92 10.24 7.38 4.07
C ASP A 92 9.29 7.83 2.97
N SER A 93 9.03 6.95 1.97
CA SER A 93 8.11 7.25 0.88
C SER A 93 6.68 7.49 1.38
N LEU A 94 6.23 6.70 2.35
CA LEU A 94 4.90 6.85 2.95
C LEU A 94 4.81 8.08 3.85
N THR A 95 5.84 8.37 4.63
CA THR A 95 5.91 9.59 5.45
C THR A 95 5.77 10.82 4.57
N ARG A 96 6.54 10.88 3.46
CA ARG A 96 6.42 11.95 2.47
C ARG A 96 5.02 12.03 1.87
N PHE A 97 4.48 10.91 1.41
CA PHE A 97 3.15 10.85 0.79
C PHE A 97 2.05 11.33 1.75
N MET A 98 2.04 10.85 2.98
CA MET A 98 1.06 11.28 3.98
C MET A 98 1.21 12.76 4.32
N GLY A 99 2.45 13.26 4.37
CA GLY A 99 2.71 14.69 4.53
C GLY A 99 2.16 15.52 3.36
N GLN A 100 2.39 15.10 2.13
CA GLN A 100 1.81 15.75 0.94
C GLN A 100 0.28 15.83 0.98
N LEU A 101 -0.38 14.78 1.48
CA LEU A 101 -1.84 14.76 1.59
C LEU A 101 -2.38 15.78 2.58
N LYS A 102 -1.64 16.18 3.62
CA LYS A 102 -2.04 17.21 4.57
C LYS A 102 -2.34 18.55 3.89
N SER A 103 -1.66 18.85 2.78
CA SER A 103 -1.90 20.06 1.99
C SER A 103 -3.16 19.97 1.12
N THR A 104 -3.85 18.84 1.10
CA THR A 104 -5.04 18.62 0.27
C THR A 104 -6.31 18.56 1.12
N THR A 105 -7.45 18.89 0.53
CA THR A 105 -8.76 18.73 1.18
C THR A 105 -9.20 17.27 1.33
N ARG A 106 -8.43 16.33 0.78
CA ARG A 106 -8.75 14.90 0.70
C ARG A 106 -7.95 14.05 1.69
N SER A 107 -7.16 14.66 2.58
CA SER A 107 -6.30 13.93 3.52
C SER A 107 -7.05 12.91 4.40
N ASN A 108 -8.29 13.20 4.75
CA ASN A 108 -9.12 12.31 5.57
C ASN A 108 -9.79 11.18 4.78
N ASP A 109 -9.79 11.26 3.45
CA ASP A 109 -10.46 10.30 2.56
C ASP A 109 -9.51 9.15 2.14
N VAL A 110 -8.22 9.27 2.46
CA VAL A 110 -7.19 8.34 1.98
C VAL A 110 -6.84 7.31 3.05
N THR A 111 -6.89 6.05 2.66
CA THR A 111 -6.36 4.93 3.44
C THR A 111 -5.32 4.19 2.60
N VAL A 112 -4.13 4.03 3.15
CA VAL A 112 -3.07 3.21 2.56
C VAL A 112 -3.13 1.82 3.15
N MET A 113 -3.09 0.81 2.29
CA MET A 113 -2.96 -0.59 2.69
C MET A 113 -1.67 -1.15 2.10
N ILE A 114 -0.82 -1.70 2.95
CA ILE A 114 0.47 -2.28 2.60
C ILE A 114 0.38 -3.79 2.83
N TYR A 115 0.77 -4.57 1.84
CA TYR A 115 0.77 -6.02 1.92
C TYR A 115 1.86 -6.62 1.02
N SER A 116 2.17 -7.88 1.25
CA SER A 116 3.04 -8.69 0.40
C SER A 116 2.29 -9.94 -0.07
N GLU A 117 2.66 -10.48 -1.23
CA GLU A 117 2.12 -11.73 -1.74
C GLU A 117 2.63 -12.96 -0.99
N PHE A 118 3.74 -12.86 -0.27
CA PHE A 118 4.29 -13.94 0.55
C PHE A 118 4.70 -13.44 1.93
N GLY A 119 4.74 -14.36 2.89
CA GLY A 119 5.39 -14.18 4.19
C GLY A 119 6.76 -14.84 4.22
N ARG A 120 7.36 -14.91 5.40
CA ARG A 120 8.67 -15.53 5.61
C ARG A 120 8.58 -16.68 6.59
N ARG A 121 9.39 -17.73 6.36
CA ARG A 121 9.55 -18.83 7.30
C ARG A 121 10.21 -18.35 8.60
N VAL A 122 9.88 -19.04 9.69
CA VAL A 122 10.45 -18.75 11.02
C VAL A 122 11.93 -19.14 11.08
N VAL A 123 12.30 -20.17 10.33
CA VAL A 123 13.67 -20.73 10.33
C VAL A 123 14.48 -20.09 9.21
N GLY A 124 15.65 -19.57 9.56
CA GLY A 124 16.63 -19.08 8.59
C GLY A 124 17.18 -20.21 7.72
N ASN A 125 17.56 -19.87 6.49
CA ASN A 125 18.23 -20.79 5.56
C ASN A 125 19.77 -20.69 5.69
N GLY A 126 20.48 -21.54 4.95
CA GLY A 126 21.96 -21.59 4.98
C GLY A 126 22.67 -20.38 4.36
N SER A 127 21.94 -19.43 3.76
CA SER A 127 22.47 -18.25 3.06
C SER A 127 22.24 -16.93 3.81
N GLN A 128 21.95 -16.99 5.12
CA GLN A 128 21.63 -15.84 5.96
C GLN A 128 20.37 -15.08 5.48
N GLY A 129 19.38 -15.83 5.05
CA GLY A 129 18.07 -15.36 4.67
C GLY A 129 16.97 -16.30 5.14
N THR A 130 15.78 -16.14 4.63
CA THR A 130 14.63 -17.00 4.86
C THR A 130 13.96 -17.38 3.56
N ASP A 131 13.32 -18.53 3.52
CA ASP A 131 12.46 -18.90 2.41
C ASP A 131 11.05 -18.29 2.58
N HIS A 132 10.24 -18.32 1.53
CA HIS A 132 8.86 -17.87 1.59
C HIS A 132 8.05 -18.69 2.58
N GLY A 133 7.21 -18.02 3.33
CA GLY A 133 6.31 -18.59 4.33
C GLY A 133 4.86 -18.19 4.09
N THR A 134 3.98 -18.73 4.93
CA THR A 134 2.52 -18.61 4.77
C THR A 134 1.94 -17.31 5.31
N SER A 135 2.63 -16.62 6.21
CA SER A 135 2.06 -15.49 6.96
C SER A 135 3.01 -14.30 6.99
N GLY A 136 2.43 -13.13 6.87
CA GLY A 136 3.13 -11.84 6.96
C GLY A 136 2.23 -10.76 7.52
N PRO A 137 2.77 -9.61 7.94
CA PRO A 137 1.98 -8.49 8.41
C PRO A 137 1.33 -7.74 7.24
N MET A 138 0.18 -7.12 7.54
CA MET A 138 -0.42 -6.08 6.71
C MET A 138 -0.48 -4.78 7.53
N PHE A 139 -0.33 -3.64 6.87
CA PHE A 139 -0.43 -2.34 7.54
C PHE A 139 -1.54 -1.51 6.90
N LEU A 140 -2.28 -0.80 7.74
CA LEU A 140 -3.25 0.20 7.30
C LEU A 140 -2.90 1.55 7.92
N ILE A 141 -2.87 2.58 7.10
CA ILE A 141 -2.53 3.94 7.50
C ILE A 141 -3.61 4.88 6.97
N GLY A 142 -4.15 5.72 7.82
CA GLY A 142 -5.18 6.71 7.45
C GLY A 142 -5.89 7.28 8.65
N ASN A 143 -6.46 8.47 8.51
CA ASN A 143 -7.12 9.16 9.63
C ASN A 143 -8.41 8.44 10.10
N SER A 144 -9.01 7.61 9.27
CA SER A 144 -10.17 6.78 9.62
C SER A 144 -9.82 5.49 10.35
N ILE A 145 -8.54 5.13 10.42
CA ILE A 145 -8.08 3.87 11.00
C ILE A 145 -7.83 4.06 12.50
N LYS A 146 -8.43 3.23 13.32
CA LYS A 146 -8.07 3.11 14.74
C LYS A 146 -6.73 2.44 14.85
N GLY A 147 -5.74 3.12 15.43
CA GLY A 147 -4.42 2.55 15.65
C GLY A 147 -4.47 1.36 16.60
N GLY A 148 -3.65 0.35 16.35
CA GLY A 148 -3.56 -0.86 17.18
C GLY A 148 -3.12 -2.09 16.41
N PHE A 149 -3.04 -3.21 17.11
CA PHE A 149 -2.80 -4.52 16.54
C PHE A 149 -4.13 -5.26 16.41
N TYR A 150 -4.34 -5.88 15.26
CA TYR A 150 -5.58 -6.58 14.92
C TYR A 150 -5.27 -7.99 14.43
N GLY A 151 -6.20 -8.90 14.67
CA GLY A 151 -5.99 -10.32 14.43
C GLY A 151 -5.27 -11.01 15.58
N GLU A 152 -4.99 -12.28 15.41
CA GLU A 152 -4.26 -13.09 16.39
C GLU A 152 -2.81 -13.27 15.92
N GLN A 153 -1.85 -12.94 16.76
CA GLN A 153 -0.45 -13.12 16.44
C GLN A 153 -0.10 -14.62 16.35
N PRO A 154 0.46 -15.10 15.23
CA PRO A 154 0.86 -16.49 15.11
C PRO A 154 1.99 -16.83 16.08
N SER A 155 1.96 -18.05 16.62
CA SER A 155 2.98 -18.55 17.53
C SER A 155 4.28 -18.85 16.79
N LEU A 156 5.41 -18.35 17.32
CA LEU A 156 6.74 -18.72 16.83
C LEU A 156 7.22 -20.10 17.35
N LYS A 157 6.47 -20.70 18.29
CA LYS A 157 6.80 -22.01 18.88
C LYS A 157 5.91 -23.13 18.35
N ASN A 158 4.61 -22.85 18.19
CA ASN A 158 3.63 -23.82 17.70
C ASN A 158 3.43 -23.66 16.21
N LEU A 159 4.30 -24.25 15.43
CA LEU A 159 4.30 -24.14 13.97
C LEU A 159 3.39 -25.20 13.33
N TYR A 160 2.79 -24.85 12.20
CA TYR A 160 2.08 -25.78 11.34
C TYR A 160 2.97 -26.15 10.14
N LYS A 161 3.35 -27.43 10.02
CA LYS A 161 4.26 -27.90 8.96
C LYS A 161 5.58 -27.11 8.87
N ASN A 162 6.16 -26.79 10.03
CA ASN A 162 7.39 -25.98 10.15
C ASN A 162 7.27 -24.54 9.64
N ASP A 163 6.05 -23.98 9.59
CA ASP A 163 5.78 -22.60 9.24
C ASP A 163 4.77 -21.98 10.18
N LEU A 164 4.55 -20.68 10.09
CA LEU A 164 3.52 -20.00 10.87
C LEU A 164 2.14 -20.58 10.57
N ALA A 165 1.37 -20.85 11.59
CA ALA A 165 -0.04 -21.16 11.43
C ALA A 165 -0.81 -19.90 11.01
N VAL A 166 -1.74 -20.03 10.08
CA VAL A 166 -2.63 -18.94 9.70
C VAL A 166 -3.59 -18.68 10.86
N THR A 167 -3.58 -17.46 11.38
CA THR A 167 -4.42 -17.01 12.50
C THR A 167 -5.48 -16.00 12.07
N THR A 168 -5.19 -15.23 11.03
CA THR A 168 -6.09 -14.22 10.47
C THR A 168 -6.02 -14.31 8.95
N ASP A 169 -7.18 -14.38 8.31
CA ASP A 169 -7.25 -14.44 6.86
C ASP A 169 -7.17 -13.01 6.27
N PHE A 170 -6.30 -12.79 5.30
CA PHE A 170 -6.15 -11.49 4.64
C PHE A 170 -7.45 -11.00 3.99
N ARG A 171 -8.35 -11.92 3.63
CA ARG A 171 -9.66 -11.58 3.08
C ARG A 171 -10.55 -10.87 4.08
N ASP A 172 -10.35 -11.03 5.38
CA ASP A 172 -11.06 -10.27 6.42
C ASP A 172 -10.71 -8.78 6.35
N VAL A 173 -9.43 -8.47 6.08
CA VAL A 173 -8.98 -7.10 5.85
C VAL A 173 -9.58 -6.55 4.56
N TYR A 174 -9.47 -7.28 3.46
CA TYR A 174 -10.00 -6.86 2.16
C TYR A 174 -11.51 -6.63 2.22
N ALA A 175 -12.26 -7.55 2.82
CA ALA A 175 -13.69 -7.42 2.96
C ALA A 175 -14.08 -6.17 3.77
N THR A 176 -13.33 -5.87 4.84
CA THR A 176 -13.53 -4.66 5.64
C THR A 176 -13.24 -3.40 4.84
N VAL A 177 -12.14 -3.36 4.08
CA VAL A 177 -11.78 -2.22 3.22
C VAL A 177 -12.84 -2.00 2.14
N ILE A 178 -13.25 -3.05 1.44
CA ILE A 178 -14.27 -2.97 0.39
C ILE A 178 -15.58 -2.43 0.95
N GLU A 179 -16.06 -3.00 2.06
CA GLU A 179 -17.35 -2.62 2.63
C GLU A 179 -17.31 -1.27 3.33
N LYS A 180 -16.34 -1.03 4.21
CA LYS A 180 -16.35 0.11 5.12
C LYS A 180 -15.68 1.35 4.54
N ILE A 181 -14.64 1.20 3.73
CA ILE A 181 -13.90 2.31 3.14
C ILE A 181 -14.42 2.62 1.73
N LEU A 182 -14.44 1.61 0.83
CA LEU A 182 -14.89 1.80 -0.53
C LEU A 182 -16.42 1.89 -0.68
N LYS A 183 -17.18 1.53 0.37
CA LYS A 183 -18.65 1.49 0.37
C LYS A 183 -19.20 0.67 -0.81
N SER A 184 -18.61 -0.47 -1.03
CA SER A 184 -18.91 -1.38 -2.14
C SER A 184 -19.30 -2.77 -1.64
N PRO A 185 -20.10 -3.53 -2.39
CA PRO A 185 -20.42 -4.91 -2.03
C PRO A 185 -19.16 -5.80 -2.11
N VAL A 186 -19.04 -6.72 -1.16
CA VAL A 186 -17.89 -7.64 -1.06
C VAL A 186 -18.01 -8.82 -2.03
N GLU A 187 -19.23 -9.28 -2.27
CA GLU A 187 -19.52 -10.52 -3.02
C GLU A 187 -18.91 -10.58 -4.44
N PRO A 188 -18.90 -9.50 -5.24
CA PRO A 188 -18.29 -9.54 -6.58
C PRO A 188 -16.79 -9.81 -6.57
N THR A 189 -16.10 -9.48 -5.45
CA THR A 189 -14.63 -9.62 -5.33
C THR A 189 -14.22 -10.87 -4.56
N LEU A 190 -14.88 -11.15 -3.44
CA LEU A 190 -14.51 -12.22 -2.50
C LEU A 190 -15.57 -13.32 -2.35
N GLY A 191 -16.62 -13.29 -3.15
CA GLY A 191 -17.74 -14.20 -2.99
C GLY A 191 -18.47 -13.97 -1.65
N LYS A 192 -19.12 -15.03 -1.13
CA LYS A 192 -19.86 -14.97 0.14
C LYS A 192 -18.91 -14.97 1.35
N TRP A 193 -17.97 -14.03 1.41
CA TRP A 193 -17.01 -13.92 2.51
C TRP A 193 -17.61 -13.16 3.69
N ALA A 194 -17.62 -13.78 4.88
CA ALA A 194 -18.25 -13.22 6.09
C ALA A 194 -17.26 -12.57 7.07
N GLY A 195 -15.96 -12.92 7.02
CA GLY A 195 -14.96 -12.41 7.95
C GLY A 195 -14.73 -10.90 7.83
N ARG A 196 -14.52 -10.24 8.96
CA ARG A 196 -14.22 -8.79 9.06
C ARG A 196 -13.27 -8.53 10.22
N ILE A 197 -12.51 -7.44 10.11
CA ILE A 197 -11.66 -6.91 11.19
C ILE A 197 -12.11 -5.49 11.56
N ASN A 198 -12.25 -5.21 12.84
CA ASN A 198 -12.80 -3.94 13.34
C ASN A 198 -11.68 -2.93 13.63
N PHE A 199 -11.08 -2.36 12.58
CA PHE A 199 -10.06 -1.31 12.67
C PHE A 199 -10.58 0.10 12.30
N LEU A 200 -11.89 0.27 12.18
CA LEU A 200 -12.59 1.52 11.86
C LEU A 200 -13.44 2.04 13.00
#